data_6f80539b42f9ce77d11a604f6d75a938
#
_entry.id   6f80539b42f9ce77d11a604f6d75a938
#
_cell.length_a   1.000
_cell.length_b   1.000
_cell.length_c   1.000
_cell.angle_alpha   90.00
_cell.angle_beta   90.00
_cell.angle_gamma   90.00
#
_symmetry.space_group_name_H-M   'P 1'
#
loop_
_entity.id
_entity.type
_entity.pdbx_description
1 polymer ?
#
loop_
_entity_poly.entity_id
_entity_poly.type
_entity_poly.pdbx_seq_one_letter_code
_entity_poly.pdbx_strand_id
1 'polypeptide(L)'
;MGLLSWLETGSWSVPDASEATEQRELQSVVTDLGVAYETKIAEILGLSDSSIPAVYRATQFIADTLASLHMEQVDERSNVRDLDTPMILLRPDPTETYHETMHKIAMSLLWRGNAYFRVVSRSESSGLPTAIQVLHPDEVAVTWDRQRLFPVYEWRNQRLERNQDIFHIPINLYPGHIEGMSPISAARHLWETMKAEGNMAKNLVADNATPSGLLHSQKPLTRQEAEEVRDIWEGSHKGRKRVGVTSGSVEFKPLQIKPVDAQFVESRNFSIQEVARIFGLPGHFLGVSSGSSMTYSTTESLNRLFVTNTLRPTYLERIEQVFS
;
A
#
# COMPACT_ATOMS: atom_id res chain seq x y z
N MET A 1 -23.70 -20.73 -2.57
CA MET A 1 -24.97 -21.48 -2.45
C MET A 1 -25.34 -21.88 -1.01
N GLY A 2 -24.52 -21.74 0.00
CA GLY A 2 -24.77 -22.26 1.35
C GLY A 2 -25.86 -21.56 2.20
N LEU A 3 -26.03 -20.25 2.07
CA LEU A 3 -26.95 -19.50 2.95
C LEU A 3 -28.41 -19.50 2.48
N LEU A 4 -28.64 -19.63 1.18
CA LEU A 4 -30.00 -19.67 0.60
C LEU A 4 -30.67 -21.04 0.74
N SER A 5 -29.88 -22.14 0.72
CA SER A 5 -30.44 -23.48 0.91
C SER A 5 -30.87 -23.76 2.33
N TRP A 6 -30.27 -23.11 3.32
CA TRP A 6 -30.67 -23.23 4.73
C TRP A 6 -32.05 -22.59 5.01
N LEU A 7 -32.36 -21.52 4.29
CA LEU A 7 -33.67 -20.85 4.43
C LEU A 7 -34.84 -21.67 3.88
N GLU A 8 -34.57 -22.58 2.92
CA GLU A 8 -35.61 -23.39 2.29
C GLU A 8 -35.83 -24.76 2.95
N THR A 9 -34.80 -25.36 3.51
CA THR A 9 -34.89 -26.79 3.98
C THR A 9 -34.56 -27.01 5.45
N GLY A 10 -33.97 -26.06 6.15
CA GLY A 10 -33.61 -26.18 7.58
C GLY A 10 -32.58 -27.28 7.89
N SER A 11 -31.93 -27.86 6.89
CA SER A 11 -30.93 -28.92 7.07
C SER A 11 -29.59 -28.54 6.43
N TRP A 12 -28.52 -28.72 7.18
CA TRP A 12 -27.16 -28.65 6.67
C TRP A 12 -26.85 -29.94 5.92
N SER A 13 -26.63 -29.83 4.59
CA SER A 13 -25.96 -30.90 3.86
C SER A 13 -24.45 -30.77 4.12
N VAL A 14 -23.85 -31.83 4.62
CA VAL A 14 -22.38 -31.93 4.70
C VAL A 14 -21.87 -32.00 3.26
N PRO A 15 -20.96 -31.12 2.80
CA PRO A 15 -20.41 -31.22 1.45
C PRO A 15 -19.74 -32.58 1.24
N ASP A 16 -19.89 -33.15 0.05
CA ASP A 16 -19.22 -34.41 -0.29
C ASP A 16 -17.68 -34.22 -0.21
N ALA A 17 -16.96 -35.29 0.13
CA ALA A 17 -15.51 -35.24 0.33
C ALA A 17 -14.75 -34.72 -0.90
N SER A 18 -15.31 -34.87 -2.11
CA SER A 18 -14.79 -34.31 -3.35
C SER A 18 -14.93 -32.78 -3.41
N GLU A 19 -16.09 -32.23 -3.04
CA GLU A 19 -16.32 -30.77 -2.98
C GLU A 19 -15.46 -30.10 -1.90
N ALA A 20 -15.28 -30.78 -0.76
CA ALA A 20 -14.42 -30.28 0.32
C ALA A 20 -12.94 -30.27 -0.08
N THR A 21 -12.51 -31.19 -0.93
CA THR A 21 -11.14 -31.25 -1.45
C THR A 21 -10.92 -30.13 -2.48
N GLU A 22 -11.84 -29.95 -3.42
CA GLU A 22 -11.80 -28.89 -4.41
C GLU A 22 -11.83 -27.49 -3.77
N GLN A 23 -12.64 -27.29 -2.75
CA GLN A 23 -12.66 -26.05 -1.97
C GLN A 23 -11.36 -25.79 -1.22
N ARG A 24 -10.71 -26.85 -0.68
CA ARG A 24 -9.39 -26.72 -0.04
C ARG A 24 -8.29 -26.41 -1.03
N GLU A 25 -8.30 -27.00 -2.21
CA GLU A 25 -7.35 -26.69 -3.28
C GLU A 25 -7.53 -25.26 -3.78
N LEU A 26 -8.76 -24.81 -4.02
CA LEU A 26 -9.05 -23.43 -4.38
C LEU A 26 -8.61 -22.45 -3.29
N GLN A 27 -8.86 -22.79 -2.04
CA GLN A 27 -8.47 -21.94 -0.90
C GLN A 27 -6.94 -21.89 -0.72
N SER A 28 -6.23 -22.98 -0.98
CA SER A 28 -4.76 -23.00 -0.98
C SER A 28 -4.20 -22.14 -2.12
N VAL A 29 -4.74 -22.25 -3.32
CA VAL A 29 -4.34 -21.43 -4.49
C VAL A 29 -4.60 -19.95 -4.23
N VAL A 30 -5.74 -19.58 -3.66
CA VAL A 30 -6.06 -18.19 -3.30
C VAL A 30 -5.11 -17.67 -2.21
N THR A 31 -4.78 -18.51 -1.23
CA THR A 31 -3.82 -18.16 -0.17
C THR A 31 -2.41 -17.99 -0.74
N ASP A 32 -1.97 -18.91 -1.60
CA ASP A 32 -0.66 -18.84 -2.26
C ASP A 32 -0.56 -17.62 -3.18
N LEU A 33 -1.62 -17.29 -3.91
CA LEU A 33 -1.68 -16.07 -4.73
C LEU A 33 -1.65 -14.81 -3.86
N GLY A 34 -2.35 -14.82 -2.73
CA GLY A 34 -2.34 -13.70 -1.77
C GLY A 34 -0.95 -13.49 -1.17
N VAL A 35 -0.29 -14.56 -0.72
CA VAL A 35 1.08 -14.50 -0.19
C VAL A 35 2.07 -14.10 -1.28
N ALA A 36 1.93 -14.61 -2.50
CA ALA A 36 2.77 -14.22 -3.63
C ALA A 36 2.58 -12.73 -3.99
N TYR A 37 1.36 -12.22 -3.91
CA TYR A 37 1.05 -10.81 -4.15
C TYR A 37 1.65 -9.91 -3.05
N GLU A 38 1.50 -10.26 -1.78
CA GLU A 38 2.10 -9.55 -0.66
C GLU A 38 3.63 -9.58 -0.71
N THR A 39 4.21 -10.72 -1.03
CA THR A 39 5.66 -10.87 -1.20
C THR A 39 6.17 -10.03 -2.37
N LYS A 40 5.45 -9.99 -3.48
CA LYS A 40 5.79 -9.18 -4.64
C LYS A 40 5.66 -7.68 -4.35
N ILE A 41 4.67 -7.25 -3.58
CA ILE A 41 4.54 -5.88 -3.09
C ILE A 41 5.72 -5.52 -2.18
N ALA A 42 6.05 -6.37 -1.22
CA ALA A 42 7.18 -6.18 -0.32
C ALA A 42 8.51 -6.13 -1.07
N GLU A 43 8.69 -6.96 -2.08
CA GLU A 43 9.86 -7.00 -2.95
C GLU A 43 9.97 -5.72 -3.81
N ILE A 44 8.87 -5.28 -4.42
CA ILE A 44 8.80 -4.05 -5.22
C ILE A 44 9.17 -2.82 -4.39
N LEU A 45 8.69 -2.76 -3.16
CA LEU A 45 8.97 -1.65 -2.25
C LEU A 45 10.32 -1.80 -1.55
N GLY A 46 10.93 -2.99 -1.54
CA GLY A 46 12.10 -3.30 -0.72
C GLY A 46 11.86 -3.03 0.77
N LEU A 47 10.59 -3.06 1.21
CA LEU A 47 10.17 -2.67 2.55
C LEU A 47 10.20 -3.86 3.52
N SER A 48 10.56 -3.60 4.77
CA SER A 48 10.30 -4.54 5.86
C SER A 48 8.83 -4.46 6.27
N ASP A 49 8.31 -5.54 6.85
CA ASP A 49 6.91 -5.68 7.29
C ASP A 49 6.40 -4.49 8.14
N SER A 50 7.29 -3.76 8.79
CA SER A 50 6.95 -2.65 9.70
C SER A 50 6.69 -1.31 9.01
N SER A 51 7.10 -1.13 7.75
CA SER A 51 6.88 0.12 7.00
C SER A 51 5.70 0.05 6.03
N ILE A 52 5.23 -1.17 5.71
CA ILE A 52 4.07 -1.43 4.85
C ILE A 52 2.77 -0.76 5.35
N PRO A 53 2.45 -0.73 6.67
CA PRO A 53 1.15 -0.22 7.12
C PRO A 53 0.85 1.23 6.74
N ALA A 54 1.82 2.13 6.81
CA ALA A 54 1.60 3.54 6.48
C ALA A 54 1.38 3.76 4.98
N VAL A 55 2.18 3.09 4.14
CA VAL A 55 2.04 3.14 2.68
C VAL A 55 0.75 2.46 2.24
N TYR A 56 0.47 1.27 2.78
CA TYR A 56 -0.78 0.56 2.53
C TYR A 56 -1.99 1.43 2.88
N ARG A 57 -1.99 2.04 4.08
CA ARG A 57 -3.10 2.92 4.49
C ARG A 57 -3.24 4.12 3.57
N ALA A 58 -2.14 4.76 3.17
CA ALA A 58 -2.15 5.92 2.28
C ALA A 58 -2.73 5.56 0.91
N THR A 59 -2.26 4.46 0.31
CA THR A 59 -2.72 4.02 -1.01
C THR A 59 -4.17 3.56 -1.01
N GLN A 60 -4.58 2.77 0.00
CA GLN A 60 -5.97 2.34 0.14
C GLN A 60 -6.90 3.54 0.35
N PHE A 61 -6.54 4.48 1.23
CA PHE A 61 -7.37 5.65 1.50
C PHE A 61 -7.65 6.47 0.23
N ILE A 62 -6.61 6.72 -0.59
CA ILE A 62 -6.78 7.45 -1.85
C ILE A 62 -7.60 6.62 -2.84
N ALA A 63 -7.30 5.32 -2.99
CA ALA A 63 -8.00 4.46 -3.94
C ALA A 63 -9.47 4.29 -3.59
N ASP A 64 -9.81 4.05 -2.32
CA ASP A 64 -11.20 3.95 -1.85
C ASP A 64 -11.95 5.28 -2.03
N THR A 65 -11.28 6.41 -1.75
CA THR A 65 -11.87 7.73 -1.95
C THR A 65 -12.19 7.96 -3.42
N LEU A 66 -11.26 7.68 -4.34
CA LEU A 66 -11.49 7.80 -5.78
C LEU A 66 -12.57 6.86 -6.27
N ALA A 67 -12.58 5.61 -5.81
CA ALA A 67 -13.56 4.61 -6.19
C ALA A 67 -14.98 4.91 -5.68
N SER A 68 -15.11 5.69 -4.61
CA SER A 68 -16.41 6.14 -4.08
C SER A 68 -17.05 7.28 -4.86
N LEU A 69 -16.26 7.97 -5.69
CA LEU A 69 -16.75 9.07 -6.52
C LEU A 69 -17.32 8.52 -7.83
N HIS A 70 -18.56 8.89 -8.15
CA HIS A 70 -19.22 8.48 -9.39
C HIS A 70 -18.98 9.53 -10.47
N MET A 71 -18.71 9.09 -11.68
CA MET A 71 -18.66 9.94 -12.86
C MET A 71 -20.08 10.17 -13.39
N GLU A 72 -20.37 11.39 -13.78
CA GLU A 72 -21.64 11.80 -14.35
C GLU A 72 -21.39 12.61 -15.61
N GLN A 73 -22.26 12.42 -16.59
CA GLN A 73 -22.25 13.26 -17.78
C GLN A 73 -23.02 14.54 -17.49
N VAL A 74 -22.41 15.67 -17.79
CA VAL A 74 -23.01 16.98 -17.65
C VAL A 74 -22.97 17.69 -19.00
N ASP A 75 -24.09 18.25 -19.43
CA ASP A 75 -24.14 19.11 -20.62
C ASP A 75 -23.41 20.44 -20.31
N GLU A 76 -22.34 20.72 -21.05
CA GLU A 76 -21.53 21.94 -20.87
C GLU A 76 -22.32 23.22 -21.04
N ARG A 77 -23.41 23.22 -21.83
CA ARG A 77 -24.21 24.43 -22.12
C ARG A 77 -25.22 24.72 -21.03
N SER A 78 -25.89 23.68 -20.54
CA SER A 78 -26.97 23.82 -19.57
C SER A 78 -26.49 23.62 -18.12
N ASN A 79 -25.33 23.03 -17.93
CA ASN A 79 -24.81 22.57 -16.63
C ASN A 79 -25.81 21.64 -15.90
N VAL A 80 -26.63 20.94 -16.68
CA VAL A 80 -27.65 20.00 -16.19
C VAL A 80 -27.09 18.57 -16.36
N ARG A 81 -27.32 17.76 -15.35
CA ARG A 81 -26.99 16.33 -15.37
C ARG A 81 -27.74 15.64 -16.51
N ASP A 82 -27.03 14.95 -17.39
CA ASP A 82 -27.64 14.13 -18.41
C ASP A 82 -28.23 12.86 -17.78
N LEU A 83 -29.51 12.61 -18.08
CA LEU A 83 -30.22 11.44 -17.54
C LEU A 83 -29.81 10.15 -18.26
N ASP A 84 -29.24 10.24 -19.47
CA ASP A 84 -28.81 9.13 -20.28
C ASP A 84 -27.30 8.83 -20.12
N THR A 85 -26.81 8.78 -18.87
CA THR A 85 -25.42 8.47 -18.57
C THR A 85 -25.00 7.18 -19.26
N PRO A 86 -23.94 7.18 -20.11
CA PRO A 86 -23.46 6.00 -20.80
C PRO A 86 -23.10 4.86 -19.85
N MET A 87 -23.39 3.61 -20.27
CA MET A 87 -23.14 2.43 -19.45
C MET A 87 -21.67 2.31 -19.02
N ILE A 88 -20.74 2.77 -19.83
CA ILE A 88 -19.30 2.78 -19.51
C ILE A 88 -18.97 3.64 -18.29
N LEU A 89 -19.74 4.69 -18.00
CA LEU A 89 -19.56 5.51 -16.80
C LEU A 89 -20.22 4.90 -15.56
N LEU A 90 -21.23 4.03 -15.75
CA LEU A 90 -21.92 3.33 -14.67
C LEU A 90 -21.24 2.02 -14.33
N ARG A 91 -20.76 1.30 -15.33
CA ARG A 91 -20.11 0.00 -15.21
C ARG A 91 -19.03 -0.16 -16.29
N PRO A 92 -17.83 0.38 -16.08
CA PRO A 92 -16.77 0.38 -17.09
C PRO A 92 -16.34 -1.04 -17.52
N ASP A 93 -16.21 -1.97 -16.57
CA ASP A 93 -15.95 -3.38 -16.82
C ASP A 93 -17.23 -4.20 -16.57
N PRO A 94 -17.71 -4.98 -17.55
CA PRO A 94 -18.90 -5.81 -17.37
C PRO A 94 -18.76 -6.91 -16.31
N THR A 95 -17.54 -7.31 -15.99
CA THR A 95 -17.25 -8.41 -15.05
C THR A 95 -17.09 -7.92 -13.61
N GLU A 96 -16.96 -6.61 -13.41
CA GLU A 96 -16.65 -5.98 -12.12
C GLU A 96 -17.65 -4.88 -11.76
N THR A 97 -17.65 -4.48 -10.52
CA THR A 97 -18.38 -3.28 -10.09
C THR A 97 -17.62 -2.01 -10.49
N TYR A 98 -18.32 -0.90 -10.58
CA TYR A 98 -17.70 0.42 -10.78
C TYR A 98 -16.58 0.68 -9.77
N HIS A 99 -16.85 0.40 -8.49
CA HIS A 99 -15.89 0.60 -7.40
C HIS A 99 -14.62 -0.23 -7.60
N GLU A 100 -14.72 -1.50 -7.95
CA GLU A 100 -13.57 -2.38 -8.20
C GLU A 100 -12.72 -1.86 -9.36
N THR A 101 -13.36 -1.48 -10.46
CA THR A 101 -12.66 -0.93 -11.64
C THR A 101 -11.91 0.36 -11.29
N MET A 102 -12.58 1.31 -10.64
CA MET A 102 -11.97 2.59 -10.25
C MET A 102 -10.87 2.41 -9.22
N HIS A 103 -11.05 1.50 -8.26
CA HIS A 103 -10.03 1.15 -7.30
C HIS A 103 -8.77 0.58 -7.97
N LYS A 104 -8.91 -0.31 -8.95
CA LYS A 104 -7.79 -0.85 -9.73
C LYS A 104 -7.06 0.23 -10.52
N ILE A 105 -7.79 1.15 -11.14
CA ILE A 105 -7.20 2.31 -11.83
C ILE A 105 -6.37 3.15 -10.84
N ALA A 106 -6.97 3.50 -9.70
CA ALA A 106 -6.30 4.29 -8.67
C ALA A 106 -5.05 3.60 -8.13
N MET A 107 -5.13 2.29 -7.82
CA MET A 107 -3.99 1.51 -7.36
C MET A 107 -2.88 1.45 -8.40
N SER A 108 -3.20 1.27 -9.69
CA SER A 108 -2.22 1.28 -10.77
C SER A 108 -1.47 2.62 -10.85
N LEU A 109 -2.18 3.74 -10.70
CA LEU A 109 -1.58 5.07 -10.67
C LEU A 109 -0.68 5.27 -9.45
N LEU A 110 -1.15 4.87 -8.27
CA LEU A 110 -0.41 5.03 -7.01
C LEU A 110 0.88 4.20 -6.98
N TRP A 111 0.81 2.95 -7.46
CA TRP A 111 1.94 2.02 -7.37
C TRP A 111 2.89 2.08 -8.56
N ARG A 112 2.38 2.36 -9.76
CA ARG A 112 3.16 2.35 -10.99
C ARG A 112 3.25 3.70 -11.70
N GLY A 113 2.41 4.66 -11.30
CA GLY A 113 2.33 5.95 -11.96
C GLY A 113 1.58 5.90 -13.29
N ASN A 114 1.10 4.72 -13.68
CA ASN A 114 0.45 4.47 -14.96
C ASN A 114 -0.75 3.56 -14.77
N ALA A 115 -1.86 3.87 -15.42
CA ALA A 115 -3.00 2.97 -15.54
C ALA A 115 -3.29 2.73 -17.02
N TYR A 116 -3.47 1.46 -17.36
CA TYR A 116 -3.78 1.02 -18.71
C TYR A 116 -5.10 0.28 -18.72
N PHE A 117 -5.93 0.55 -19.70
CA PHE A 117 -7.13 -0.22 -19.92
C PHE A 117 -7.39 -0.40 -21.41
N ARG A 118 -7.69 -1.63 -21.79
CA ARG A 118 -8.04 -1.98 -23.15
C ARG A 118 -9.54 -1.85 -23.37
N VAL A 119 -9.92 -1.52 -24.58
CA VAL A 119 -11.30 -1.55 -25.03
C VAL A 119 -11.70 -3.00 -25.30
N VAL A 120 -12.76 -3.44 -24.63
CA VAL A 120 -13.31 -4.79 -24.78
C VAL A 120 -14.44 -4.81 -25.81
N SER A 121 -15.28 -3.78 -25.78
CA SER A 121 -16.41 -3.66 -26.72
C SER A 121 -16.66 -2.22 -27.12
N ARG A 122 -17.27 -2.05 -28.30
CA ARG A 122 -17.67 -0.75 -28.85
C ARG A 122 -19.12 -0.78 -29.31
N SER A 123 -19.74 0.38 -29.30
CA SER A 123 -21.07 0.55 -29.89
C SER A 123 -20.98 0.46 -31.41
N GLU A 124 -21.84 -0.35 -32.04
CA GLU A 124 -21.92 -0.46 -33.48
C GLU A 124 -22.36 0.83 -34.17
N SER A 125 -23.17 1.64 -33.48
CA SER A 125 -23.73 2.88 -34.03
C SER A 125 -22.79 4.07 -33.93
N SER A 126 -22.07 4.22 -32.80
CA SER A 126 -21.22 5.38 -32.54
C SER A 126 -19.73 5.09 -32.63
N GLY A 127 -19.32 3.81 -32.60
CA GLY A 127 -17.91 3.42 -32.51
C GLY A 127 -17.24 3.70 -31.14
N LEU A 128 -17.97 4.30 -30.22
CA LEU A 128 -17.47 4.66 -28.89
C LEU A 128 -17.29 3.39 -28.03
N PRO A 129 -16.29 3.36 -27.15
CA PRO A 129 -16.11 2.28 -26.20
C PRO A 129 -17.35 2.10 -25.30
N THR A 130 -17.81 0.87 -25.16
CA THR A 130 -18.91 0.52 -24.24
C THR A 130 -18.44 -0.27 -23.04
N ALA A 131 -17.28 -0.91 -23.14
CA ALA A 131 -16.64 -1.63 -22.03
C ALA A 131 -15.13 -1.58 -22.15
N ILE A 132 -14.46 -1.52 -20.99
CA ILE A 132 -13.01 -1.54 -20.86
C ILE A 132 -12.60 -2.61 -19.86
N GLN A 133 -11.34 -3.00 -19.90
CA GLN A 133 -10.69 -3.87 -18.93
C GLN A 133 -9.40 -3.23 -18.43
N VAL A 134 -9.23 -3.09 -17.13
CA VAL A 134 -7.99 -2.59 -16.53
C VAL A 134 -6.89 -3.64 -16.66
N LEU A 135 -5.75 -3.25 -17.23
CA LEU A 135 -4.59 -4.12 -17.40
C LEU A 135 -3.60 -3.91 -16.25
N HIS A 136 -2.86 -4.97 -15.91
CA HIS A 136 -1.76 -4.84 -14.97
C HIS A 136 -0.63 -4.01 -15.59
N PRO A 137 -0.16 -2.92 -14.99
CA PRO A 137 0.83 -2.03 -15.61
C PRO A 137 2.13 -2.73 -16.02
N ASP A 138 2.58 -3.73 -15.24
CA ASP A 138 3.81 -4.48 -15.54
C ASP A 138 3.66 -5.46 -16.73
N GLU A 139 2.44 -5.70 -17.20
CA GLU A 139 2.18 -6.53 -18.40
C GLU A 139 2.16 -5.72 -19.69
N VAL A 140 2.17 -4.39 -19.60
CA VAL A 140 2.10 -3.48 -20.75
C VAL A 140 3.48 -2.89 -21.02
N ALA A 141 4.08 -3.24 -22.14
CA ALA A 141 5.32 -2.61 -22.60
C ALA A 141 5.00 -1.38 -23.44
N VAL A 142 5.65 -0.25 -23.12
CA VAL A 142 5.47 1.00 -23.85
C VAL A 142 6.79 1.37 -24.51
N THR A 143 6.77 1.51 -25.82
CA THR A 143 7.94 1.88 -26.62
C THR A 143 7.64 3.06 -27.52
N TRP A 144 8.67 3.82 -27.88
CA TRP A 144 8.53 4.94 -28.80
C TRP A 144 8.86 4.51 -30.22
N ASP A 145 7.88 4.56 -31.12
CA ASP A 145 8.13 4.39 -32.54
C ASP A 145 8.71 5.68 -33.12
N ARG A 146 10.03 5.66 -33.36
CA ARG A 146 10.78 6.84 -33.87
C ARG A 146 10.41 7.23 -35.32
N GLN A 147 9.83 6.31 -36.07
CA GLN A 147 9.42 6.58 -37.46
C GLN A 147 8.07 7.25 -37.52
N ARG A 148 7.14 6.80 -36.69
CA ARG A 148 5.77 7.32 -36.64
C ARG A 148 5.57 8.44 -35.63
N LEU A 149 6.53 8.64 -34.72
CA LEU A 149 6.46 9.61 -33.60
C LEU A 149 5.27 9.34 -32.65
N PHE A 150 4.91 8.07 -32.50
CA PHE A 150 3.86 7.63 -31.58
C PHE A 150 4.36 6.64 -30.55
N PRO A 151 3.75 6.62 -29.32
CA PRO A 151 3.94 5.53 -28.40
C PRO A 151 3.22 4.26 -28.91
N VAL A 152 3.93 3.15 -28.87
CA VAL A 152 3.42 1.82 -29.20
C VAL A 152 3.26 1.04 -27.92
N TYR A 153 2.13 0.42 -27.74
CA TYR A 153 1.79 -0.41 -26.58
C TYR A 153 1.79 -1.87 -27.01
N GLU A 154 2.37 -2.71 -26.20
CA GLU A 154 2.35 -4.16 -26.39
C GLU A 154 1.87 -4.84 -25.11
N TRP A 155 0.87 -5.68 -25.24
CA TRP A 155 0.32 -6.47 -24.16
C TRP A 155 0.17 -7.93 -24.62
N ARG A 156 0.79 -8.87 -23.92
CA ARG A 156 0.79 -10.31 -24.25
C ARG A 156 1.16 -10.60 -25.71
N ASN A 157 2.18 -9.94 -26.20
CA ASN A 157 2.66 -10.01 -27.60
C ASN A 157 1.65 -9.48 -28.64
N GLN A 158 0.64 -8.74 -28.23
CA GLN A 158 -0.26 -8.03 -29.12
C GLN A 158 0.05 -6.55 -29.11
N ARG A 159 0.24 -5.98 -30.29
CA ARG A 159 0.40 -4.54 -30.45
C ARG A 159 -0.97 -3.89 -30.38
N LEU A 160 -1.09 -2.86 -29.53
CA LEU A 160 -2.31 -2.10 -29.29
C LEU A 160 -2.11 -0.66 -29.74
N GLU A 161 -3.11 -0.07 -30.37
CA GLU A 161 -3.07 1.33 -30.79
C GLU A 161 -3.67 2.23 -29.72
N ARG A 162 -2.95 3.30 -29.36
CA ARG A 162 -3.38 4.28 -28.37
C ARG A 162 -4.70 4.94 -28.78
N ASN A 163 -5.61 5.12 -27.83
CA ASN A 163 -6.94 5.70 -27.98
C ASN A 163 -7.90 4.91 -28.92
N GLN A 164 -7.42 3.80 -29.49
CA GLN A 164 -8.28 2.86 -30.19
C GLN A 164 -8.43 1.58 -29.36
N ASP A 165 -7.35 0.83 -29.16
CA ASP A 165 -7.38 -0.45 -28.45
C ASP A 165 -7.07 -0.31 -26.97
N ILE A 166 -6.23 0.67 -26.63
CA ILE A 166 -5.75 0.93 -25.28
C ILE A 166 -5.79 2.39 -24.92
N PHE A 167 -6.24 2.66 -23.70
CA PHE A 167 -6.11 3.96 -23.05
C PHE A 167 -5.04 3.93 -22.00
N HIS A 168 -4.30 5.04 -21.85
CA HIS A 168 -3.21 5.18 -20.89
C HIS A 168 -3.34 6.49 -20.13
N ILE A 169 -3.36 6.37 -18.81
CA ILE A 169 -3.35 7.49 -17.86
C ILE A 169 -2.00 7.49 -17.15
N PRO A 170 -1.06 8.39 -17.46
CA PRO A 170 0.16 8.61 -16.70
C PRO A 170 -0.04 9.70 -15.66
N ILE A 171 0.60 9.56 -14.48
CA ILE A 171 0.75 10.66 -13.49
C ILE A 171 2.21 11.02 -13.35
N ASN A 172 2.50 12.28 -12.90
CA ASN A 172 3.86 12.78 -12.71
C ASN A 172 4.75 12.58 -13.93
N LEU A 173 4.24 12.96 -15.09
CA LEU A 173 4.92 12.78 -16.37
C LEU A 173 6.06 13.79 -16.53
N TYR A 174 7.25 13.29 -16.88
CA TYR A 174 8.41 14.13 -17.22
C TYR A 174 8.52 14.34 -18.73
N PRO A 175 9.03 15.51 -19.16
CA PRO A 175 9.28 15.76 -20.58
C PRO A 175 10.16 14.68 -21.21
N GLY A 176 9.73 14.15 -22.37
CA GLY A 176 10.44 13.09 -23.08
C GLY A 176 10.13 11.67 -22.60
N HIS A 177 9.34 11.50 -21.55
CA HIS A 177 8.86 10.19 -21.09
C HIS A 177 7.39 9.99 -21.50
N ILE A 178 7.03 8.75 -21.79
CA ILE A 178 5.64 8.35 -22.08
C ILE A 178 4.97 7.87 -20.79
N GLU A 179 5.73 7.17 -19.96
CA GLU A 179 5.29 6.62 -18.71
C GLU A 179 5.44 7.63 -17.57
N GLY A 180 4.43 7.65 -16.74
CA GLY A 180 4.43 8.44 -15.52
C GLY A 180 5.23 7.77 -14.41
N MET A 181 5.62 8.57 -13.43
CA MET A 181 6.35 8.09 -12.25
C MET A 181 5.42 7.97 -11.06
N SER A 182 5.44 6.81 -10.40
CA SER A 182 4.66 6.62 -9.18
C SER A 182 5.22 7.43 -8.00
N PRO A 183 4.37 7.88 -7.07
CA PRO A 183 4.84 8.48 -5.81
C PRO A 183 5.81 7.57 -5.06
N ILE A 184 5.58 6.26 -5.13
CA ILE A 184 6.43 5.25 -4.50
C ILE A 184 7.82 5.22 -5.12
N SER A 185 7.92 5.22 -6.45
CA SER A 185 9.23 5.26 -7.13
C SER A 185 10.00 6.55 -6.85
N ALA A 186 9.28 7.67 -6.72
CA ALA A 186 9.88 8.96 -6.39
C ALA A 186 10.51 9.00 -5.00
N ALA A 187 10.00 8.20 -4.07
CA ALA A 187 10.38 8.21 -2.66
C ALA A 187 11.29 7.05 -2.24
N ARG A 188 12.03 6.45 -3.16
CA ARG A 188 12.87 5.27 -2.88
C ARG A 188 13.74 5.41 -1.63
N HIS A 189 14.39 6.56 -1.47
CA HIS A 189 15.27 6.81 -0.33
C HIS A 189 14.53 6.82 1.01
N LEU A 190 13.29 7.32 1.04
CA LEU A 190 12.45 7.27 2.25
C LEU A 190 12.15 5.82 2.65
N TRP A 191 11.86 4.96 1.69
CA TRP A 191 11.57 3.55 1.96
C TRP A 191 12.77 2.82 2.54
N GLU A 192 13.98 3.10 2.05
CA GLU A 192 15.22 2.55 2.60
C GLU A 192 15.43 2.97 4.06
N THR A 193 15.15 4.23 4.38
CA THR A 193 15.21 4.75 5.75
C THR A 193 14.18 4.07 6.66
N MET A 194 12.93 3.98 6.23
CA MET A 194 11.87 3.32 6.99
C MET A 194 12.15 1.83 7.22
N LYS A 195 12.77 1.16 6.25
CA LYS A 195 13.24 -0.22 6.38
C LYS A 195 14.32 -0.34 7.46
N ALA A 196 15.28 0.56 7.47
CA ALA A 196 16.34 0.59 8.48
C ALA A 196 15.77 0.83 9.89
N GLU A 197 14.82 1.77 10.03
CA GLU A 197 14.09 2.02 11.28
C GLU A 197 13.30 0.78 11.75
N GLY A 198 12.63 0.10 10.84
CA GLY A 198 11.90 -1.13 11.13
C GLY A 198 12.80 -2.26 11.62
N ASN A 199 13.95 -2.44 10.98
CA ASN A 199 14.96 -3.43 11.40
C ASN A 199 15.54 -3.09 12.77
N MET A 200 15.80 -1.80 13.03
CA MET A 200 16.27 -1.33 14.34
C MET A 200 15.22 -1.63 15.43
N ALA A 201 13.95 -1.34 15.17
CA ALA A 201 12.86 -1.67 16.10
C ALA A 201 12.78 -3.18 16.38
N LYS A 202 12.86 -3.99 15.33
CA LYS A 202 12.80 -5.45 15.42
C LYS A 202 13.96 -6.01 16.27
N ASN A 203 15.17 -5.50 16.06
CA ASN A 203 16.34 -5.89 16.83
C ASN A 203 16.25 -5.44 18.31
N LEU A 204 15.73 -4.23 18.56
CA LEU A 204 15.50 -3.74 19.93
C LEU A 204 14.53 -4.63 20.71
N VAL A 205 13.51 -5.17 20.05
CA VAL A 205 12.49 -6.00 20.69
C VAL A 205 12.90 -7.46 20.76
N ALA A 206 13.50 -8.01 19.69
CA ALA A 206 13.82 -9.44 19.59
C ALA A 206 15.07 -9.86 20.38
N ASP A 207 16.11 -9.03 20.37
CA ASP A 207 17.41 -9.45 20.90
C ASP A 207 17.73 -8.84 22.27
N ASN A 208 16.81 -8.03 22.89
CA ASN A 208 17.24 -7.17 23.98
C ASN A 208 18.59 -6.51 23.63
N ALA A 209 18.71 -5.94 22.42
CA ALA A 209 19.95 -5.59 21.71
C ALA A 209 20.88 -4.61 22.43
N THR A 210 20.53 -4.26 23.64
CA THR A 210 21.41 -3.63 24.60
C THR A 210 21.61 -4.58 25.75
N PRO A 211 22.85 -4.88 26.12
CA PRO A 211 23.09 -5.59 27.35
C PRO A 211 22.39 -4.83 28.46
N SER A 212 21.54 -5.50 29.22
CA SER A 212 20.74 -4.91 30.31
C SER A 212 21.61 -4.17 31.33
N GLY A 213 22.93 -4.39 31.31
CA GLY A 213 23.91 -3.76 32.16
C GLY A 213 25.29 -4.39 32.01
N LEU A 214 26.24 -3.80 32.69
CA LEU A 214 27.59 -4.31 32.83
C LEU A 214 27.72 -4.94 34.20
N LEU A 215 28.20 -6.18 34.23
CA LEU A 215 28.71 -6.82 35.46
C LEU A 215 30.15 -6.36 35.69
N HIS A 216 30.31 -5.42 36.61
CA HIS A 216 31.63 -4.89 36.98
C HIS A 216 32.18 -5.63 38.19
N SER A 217 33.35 -6.25 38.03
CA SER A 217 34.07 -6.87 39.14
C SER A 217 35.14 -5.91 39.64
N GLN A 218 35.27 -5.81 40.97
CA GLN A 218 36.33 -5.02 41.60
C GLN A 218 37.69 -5.73 41.52
N LYS A 219 37.74 -7.03 41.25
CA LYS A 219 38.95 -7.78 41.04
C LYS A 219 39.08 -8.15 39.56
N PRO A 220 40.29 -8.17 38.98
CA PRO A 220 40.52 -8.66 37.64
C PRO A 220 40.09 -10.14 37.55
N LEU A 221 39.18 -10.44 36.65
CA LEU A 221 38.71 -11.79 36.34
C LEU A 221 39.53 -12.36 35.18
N THR A 222 39.84 -13.63 35.25
CA THR A 222 40.31 -14.39 34.09
C THR A 222 39.16 -14.54 33.11
N ARG A 223 39.48 -14.86 31.85
CA ARG A 223 38.44 -15.07 30.82
C ARG A 223 37.43 -16.15 31.22
N GLN A 224 37.93 -17.23 31.83
CA GLN A 224 37.08 -18.34 32.24
C GLN A 224 36.12 -17.96 33.38
N GLU A 225 36.62 -17.23 34.40
CA GLU A 225 35.80 -16.70 35.48
C GLU A 225 34.73 -15.69 34.98
N ALA A 226 35.08 -14.87 33.98
CA ALA A 226 34.13 -13.92 33.38
C ALA A 226 33.00 -14.64 32.60
N GLU A 227 33.32 -15.74 31.90
CA GLU A 227 32.36 -16.58 31.22
C GLU A 227 31.44 -17.30 32.22
N GLU A 228 31.96 -17.83 33.30
CA GLU A 228 31.18 -18.48 34.37
C GLU A 228 30.20 -17.47 35.05
N VAL A 229 30.67 -16.27 35.38
CA VAL A 229 29.83 -15.24 35.99
C VAL A 229 28.71 -14.82 35.01
N ARG A 230 29.01 -14.70 33.73
CA ARG A 230 28.00 -14.39 32.70
C ARG A 230 26.95 -15.50 32.62
N ASP A 231 27.36 -16.76 32.53
CA ASP A 231 26.46 -17.90 32.37
C ASP A 231 25.58 -18.12 33.61
N ILE A 232 26.09 -17.91 34.80
CA ILE A 232 25.31 -17.92 36.04
C ILE A 232 24.31 -16.79 36.04
N TRP A 233 24.67 -15.56 35.59
CA TRP A 233 23.79 -14.44 35.51
C TRP A 233 22.67 -14.67 34.49
N GLU A 234 22.99 -15.09 33.27
CA GLU A 234 22.01 -15.39 32.24
C GLU A 234 21.07 -16.53 32.66
N GLY A 235 21.61 -17.61 33.24
CA GLY A 235 20.82 -18.73 33.74
C GLY A 235 19.82 -18.34 34.85
N SER A 236 20.18 -17.36 35.67
CA SER A 236 19.34 -16.87 36.76
C SER A 236 18.22 -15.94 36.30
N HIS A 237 18.39 -15.29 35.12
CA HIS A 237 17.48 -14.23 34.63
C HIS A 237 16.65 -14.64 33.39
N LYS A 238 16.92 -15.79 32.76
CA LYS A 238 16.10 -16.29 31.63
C LYS A 238 14.66 -16.56 32.05
N GLY A 239 13.75 -15.69 31.64
CA GLY A 239 12.30 -15.92 31.64
C GLY A 239 11.52 -15.57 32.91
N ARG A 240 12.12 -15.02 33.98
CA ARG A 240 11.39 -14.57 35.18
C ARG A 240 12.08 -13.37 35.84
N LYS A 241 11.28 -12.40 36.33
CA LYS A 241 11.78 -11.30 37.21
C LYS A 241 12.26 -11.88 38.54
N ARG A 242 13.47 -12.42 38.58
CA ARG A 242 14.07 -12.89 39.85
C ARG A 242 15.16 -11.89 40.26
N VAL A 243 15.20 -11.58 41.55
CA VAL A 243 16.27 -10.79 42.13
C VAL A 243 17.53 -11.64 42.13
N GLY A 244 18.55 -11.20 41.36
CA GLY A 244 19.86 -11.84 41.40
C GLY A 244 20.56 -11.51 42.69
N VAL A 245 21.00 -12.53 43.44
CA VAL A 245 21.85 -12.36 44.61
C VAL A 245 23.29 -12.63 44.17
N THR A 246 24.13 -11.61 44.29
CA THR A 246 25.60 -11.74 43.99
C THR A 246 26.38 -11.66 45.29
N SER A 247 27.41 -12.49 45.43
CA SER A 247 28.36 -12.39 46.52
C SER A 247 29.33 -11.22 46.21
N GLY A 248 29.32 -10.23 47.03
CA GLY A 248 30.15 -9.07 47.33
C GLY A 248 31.18 -8.46 46.37
N SER A 249 31.52 -9.07 45.24
CA SER A 249 32.59 -8.54 44.37
C SER A 249 32.12 -8.15 42.94
N VAL A 250 30.89 -8.31 42.63
CA VAL A 250 30.30 -8.00 41.29
C VAL A 250 29.16 -6.99 41.44
N GLU A 251 29.31 -5.85 40.81
CA GLU A 251 28.31 -4.78 40.80
C GLU A 251 27.58 -4.77 39.42
N PHE A 252 26.28 -4.83 39.43
CA PHE A 252 25.50 -4.65 38.22
C PHE A 252 25.23 -3.16 37.96
N LYS A 253 25.75 -2.64 36.84
CA LYS A 253 25.49 -1.29 36.36
C LYS A 253 24.49 -1.36 35.20
N PRO A 254 23.23 -0.98 35.39
CA PRO A 254 22.28 -0.95 34.30
C PRO A 254 22.72 0.08 33.25
N LEU A 255 22.81 -0.32 32.00
CA LEU A 255 23.00 0.58 30.89
C LEU A 255 21.64 1.21 30.57
N GLN A 256 21.42 2.43 31.04
CA GLN A 256 20.18 3.17 30.74
C GLN A 256 20.30 3.78 29.36
N ILE A 257 19.53 3.24 28.40
CA ILE A 257 19.33 3.84 27.07
C ILE A 257 18.08 4.72 27.13
N LYS A 258 18.16 5.89 27.77
CA LYS A 258 17.01 6.78 27.91
C LYS A 258 16.80 7.83 26.81
N PRO A 259 17.79 8.31 26.06
CA PRO A 259 17.55 9.28 24.97
C PRO A 259 17.12 8.64 23.66
N VAL A 260 17.49 7.38 23.40
CA VAL A 260 17.29 6.72 22.10
C VAL A 260 15.82 6.39 21.85
N ASP A 261 15.06 6.02 22.88
CA ASP A 261 13.65 5.60 22.72
C ASP A 261 12.74 6.75 22.30
N ALA A 262 12.92 7.94 22.87
CA ALA A 262 12.14 9.12 22.51
C ALA A 262 12.48 9.61 21.11
N GLN A 263 13.76 9.66 20.74
CA GLN A 263 14.21 10.02 19.40
C GLN A 263 13.77 9.02 18.36
N PHE A 264 13.73 7.73 18.67
CA PHE A 264 13.24 6.70 17.77
C PHE A 264 11.74 6.86 17.46
N VAL A 265 10.91 7.13 18.48
CA VAL A 265 9.47 7.40 18.30
C VAL A 265 9.25 8.66 17.44
N GLU A 266 10.04 9.70 17.67
CA GLU A 266 9.98 10.95 16.90
C GLU A 266 10.39 10.74 15.43
N SER A 267 11.49 10.00 15.18
CA SER A 267 11.92 9.62 13.85
C SER A 267 10.84 8.83 13.09
N ARG A 268 10.22 7.87 13.77
CA ARG A 268 9.14 7.07 13.16
C ARG A 268 7.91 7.90 12.82
N ASN A 269 7.53 8.84 13.69
CA ASN A 269 6.44 9.77 13.40
C ASN A 269 6.79 10.69 12.22
N PHE A 270 8.05 11.14 12.13
CA PHE A 270 8.54 11.92 11.00
C PHE A 270 8.45 11.11 9.69
N SER A 271 8.88 9.85 9.70
CA SER A 271 8.79 8.98 8.53
C SER A 271 7.35 8.79 8.04
N ILE A 272 6.37 8.65 8.95
CA ILE A 272 4.95 8.58 8.59
C ILE A 272 4.45 9.92 8.01
N GLN A 273 4.93 11.05 8.52
CA GLN A 273 4.61 12.37 7.95
C GLN A 273 5.18 12.54 6.54
N GLU A 274 6.37 12.01 6.28
CA GLU A 274 6.96 12.01 4.92
C GLU A 274 6.10 11.16 3.96
N VAL A 275 5.59 10.00 4.40
CA VAL A 275 4.61 9.23 3.61
C VAL A 275 3.40 10.09 3.27
N ALA A 276 2.83 10.79 4.25
CA ALA A 276 1.69 11.67 4.03
C ALA A 276 2.00 12.77 2.99
N ARG A 277 3.19 13.38 3.05
CA ARG A 277 3.64 14.42 2.11
C ARG A 277 3.77 13.90 0.69
N ILE A 278 4.35 12.72 0.50
CA ILE A 278 4.55 12.12 -0.82
C ILE A 278 3.22 11.82 -1.51
N PHE A 279 2.23 11.33 -0.75
CA PHE A 279 0.89 11.08 -1.28
C PHE A 279 -0.02 12.32 -1.25
N GLY A 280 0.47 13.47 -0.77
CA GLY A 280 -0.32 14.69 -0.63
C GLY A 280 -1.49 14.56 0.35
N LEU A 281 -1.36 13.65 1.32
CA LEU A 281 -2.38 13.40 2.35
C LEU A 281 -2.16 14.29 3.57
N PRO A 282 -3.21 14.85 4.16
CA PRO A 282 -3.14 15.40 5.52
C PRO A 282 -2.71 14.33 6.53
N GLY A 283 -1.74 14.64 7.39
CA GLY A 283 -1.14 13.67 8.32
C GLY A 283 -2.11 12.96 9.25
N HIS A 284 -3.24 13.60 9.59
CA HIS A 284 -4.26 13.01 10.46
C HIS A 284 -4.92 11.75 9.87
N PHE A 285 -4.96 11.58 8.53
CA PHE A 285 -5.47 10.37 7.90
C PHE A 285 -4.56 9.15 8.13
N LEU A 286 -3.28 9.40 8.43
CA LEU A 286 -2.32 8.37 8.80
C LEU A 286 -2.09 8.26 10.32
N GLY A 287 -2.93 8.94 11.13
CA GLY A 287 -2.85 8.89 12.58
C GLY A 287 -1.72 9.72 13.19
N VAL A 288 -1.09 10.61 12.42
CA VAL A 288 -0.09 11.54 12.95
C VAL A 288 -0.76 12.80 13.44
N SER A 289 -0.68 13.07 14.74
CA SER A 289 -1.18 14.32 15.33
C SER A 289 -0.20 15.47 15.06
N SER A 290 -0.69 16.51 14.43
CA SER A 290 0.06 17.77 14.31
C SER A 290 -0.08 18.57 15.61
N GLY A 291 0.56 18.19 16.68
CA GLY A 291 0.83 18.93 17.92
C GLY A 291 -0.12 20.02 18.46
N SER A 292 -1.11 20.43 17.71
CA SER A 292 -2.15 21.40 18.05
C SER A 292 -3.53 20.75 18.06
N SER A 293 -4.39 21.11 18.98
CA SER A 293 -5.79 20.66 19.02
C SER A 293 -6.47 21.05 17.72
N MET A 294 -6.77 20.05 16.86
CA MET A 294 -7.53 20.29 15.64
C MET A 294 -8.98 20.59 15.99
N THR A 295 -9.47 21.74 15.54
CA THR A 295 -10.88 22.14 15.62
C THR A 295 -11.63 21.55 14.42
N TYR A 296 -12.93 21.31 14.52
CA TYR A 296 -13.78 20.81 13.42
C TYR A 296 -13.61 21.62 12.13
N SER A 297 -13.58 22.93 12.22
CA SER A 297 -13.40 23.84 11.08
C SER A 297 -12.03 23.65 10.38
N THR A 298 -11.00 23.34 11.16
CA THR A 298 -9.64 23.07 10.62
C THR A 298 -9.61 21.74 9.86
N THR A 299 -10.28 20.70 10.37
CA THR A 299 -10.35 19.39 9.73
C THR A 299 -11.12 19.45 8.40
N GLU A 300 -12.26 20.14 8.36
CA GLU A 300 -13.02 20.33 7.14
C GLU A 300 -12.22 21.09 6.07
N SER A 301 -11.51 22.13 6.47
CA SER A 301 -10.65 22.89 5.57
C SER A 301 -9.52 22.04 5.00
N LEU A 302 -8.89 21.19 5.80
CA LEU A 302 -7.83 20.27 5.36
C LEU A 302 -8.36 19.21 4.40
N ASN A 303 -9.55 18.67 4.66
CA ASN A 303 -10.20 17.72 3.76
C ASN A 303 -10.53 18.37 2.41
N ARG A 304 -11.04 19.58 2.41
CA ARG A 304 -11.30 20.34 1.18
C ARG A 304 -10.02 20.61 0.39
N LEU A 305 -8.94 21.02 1.07
CA LEU A 305 -7.63 21.24 0.45
C LEU A 305 -7.07 19.96 -0.16
N PHE A 306 -7.23 18.82 0.51
CA PHE A 306 -6.81 17.52 -0.02
C PHE A 306 -7.54 17.19 -1.34
N VAL A 307 -8.85 17.36 -1.38
CA VAL A 307 -9.62 17.14 -2.61
C VAL A 307 -9.18 18.09 -3.70
N THR A 308 -9.09 19.39 -3.41
CA THR A 308 -8.84 20.44 -4.41
C THR A 308 -7.40 20.39 -4.93
N ASN A 309 -6.41 20.15 -4.07
CA ASN A 309 -5.00 20.29 -4.42
C ASN A 309 -4.30 18.96 -4.72
N THR A 310 -4.87 17.84 -4.29
CA THR A 310 -4.27 16.51 -4.49
C THR A 310 -5.14 15.62 -5.36
N LEU A 311 -6.37 15.29 -4.92
CA LEU A 311 -7.19 14.31 -5.65
C LEU A 311 -7.56 14.81 -7.03
N ARG A 312 -8.08 16.02 -7.13
CA ARG A 312 -8.58 16.57 -8.39
C ARG A 312 -7.48 16.71 -9.45
N PRO A 313 -6.40 17.48 -9.26
CA PRO A 313 -5.41 17.72 -10.30
C PRO A 313 -4.54 16.50 -10.62
N THR A 314 -4.32 15.60 -9.64
CA THR A 314 -3.43 14.47 -9.85
C THR A 314 -4.15 13.27 -10.46
N TYR A 315 -5.39 13.01 -10.05
CA TYR A 315 -6.11 11.79 -10.42
C TYR A 315 -7.41 12.06 -11.17
N LEU A 316 -8.36 12.83 -10.60
CA LEU A 316 -9.70 12.97 -11.14
C LEU A 316 -9.72 13.56 -12.54
N GLU A 317 -9.10 14.71 -12.75
CA GLU A 317 -9.06 15.38 -14.06
C GLU A 317 -8.46 14.52 -15.16
N ARG A 318 -7.47 13.68 -14.81
CA ARG A 318 -6.84 12.76 -15.79
C ARG A 318 -7.75 11.59 -16.12
N ILE A 319 -8.48 11.09 -15.15
CA ILE A 319 -9.48 10.04 -15.38
C ILE A 319 -10.63 10.61 -16.22
N GLU A 320 -11.18 11.75 -15.84
CA GLU A 320 -12.25 12.45 -16.57
C GLU A 320 -11.87 12.70 -18.04
N GLN A 321 -10.65 13.18 -18.32
CA GLN A 321 -10.16 13.43 -19.68
C GLN A 321 -10.14 12.20 -20.59
N VAL A 322 -10.03 11.02 -20.04
CA VAL A 322 -10.02 9.78 -20.85
C VAL A 322 -11.42 9.31 -21.14
N PHE A 323 -12.38 9.61 -20.27
CA PHE A 323 -13.79 9.26 -20.45
C PHE A 323 -14.62 10.36 -21.12
N SER A 324 -14.07 11.55 -21.34
CA SER A 324 -14.68 12.66 -22.08
C SER A 324 -14.39 12.56 -23.58
#